data_ffc87841f749c9cfcbee8fa7fac41e46
#
_entry.id   ffc87841f749c9cfcbee8fa7fac41e46
#
_cell.length_a   1.000
_cell.length_b   1.000
_cell.length_c   1.000
_cell.angle_alpha   90.00
_cell.angle_beta   90.00
_cell.angle_gamma   90.00
#
_symmetry.space_group_name_H-M   'P 1'
#
loop_
_entity.id
_entity.type
_entity.pdbx_description
1 polymer ?
#
loop_
_entity_poly.entity_id
_entity_poly.type
_entity_poly.pdbx_seq_one_letter_code
_entity_poly.pdbx_strand_id
1 'polypeptide(L)'
;DSALAIHAIASQTIEALARRPQHYVAPWMSYGLFGLRGTMPLLLRSVWQRALGLRGSMVCCGTLAHAGPTVRWISDGAATAASVALAPLLGLSLAETWRSVESAHSDPEVAAIAVLLDRSLMIDGELVNGQAAPAGPEDVRRARRIAWGIAATMAATSVVVIFTTRLLRRVGLPL
;
A
#
# COMPACT_ATOMS: atom_id res chain seq x y z
N ASP A 1 29.12 10.57 6.20
CA ASP A 1 28.58 9.38 6.89
C ASP A 1 27.28 9.67 7.66
N SER A 2 27.17 10.79 8.40
CA SER A 2 25.94 11.11 9.16
C SER A 2 24.72 11.39 8.25
N ALA A 3 24.90 12.05 7.10
CA ALA A 3 23.81 12.37 6.17
C ALA A 3 23.21 11.09 5.54
N LEU A 4 24.05 10.13 5.19
CA LEU A 4 23.58 8.83 4.68
C LEU A 4 22.80 8.04 5.75
N ALA A 5 23.26 8.08 6.99
CA ALA A 5 22.55 7.43 8.10
C ALA A 5 21.18 8.07 8.35
N ILE A 6 21.09 9.39 8.32
CA ILE A 6 19.84 10.13 8.47
C ILE A 6 18.88 9.78 7.33
N HIS A 7 19.37 9.76 6.09
CA HIS A 7 18.56 9.37 4.92
C HIS A 7 18.05 7.92 5.04
N ALA A 8 18.90 6.99 5.45
CA ALA A 8 18.51 5.59 5.63
C ALA A 8 17.42 5.44 6.71
N ILE A 9 17.57 6.11 7.87
CA ILE A 9 16.58 6.08 8.95
C ILE A 9 15.25 6.71 8.50
N ALA A 10 15.31 7.86 7.80
CA ALA A 10 14.12 8.51 7.27
C ALA A 10 13.41 7.59 6.27
N SER A 11 14.15 6.97 5.34
CA SER A 11 13.62 6.05 4.35
C SER A 11 12.93 4.84 4.98
N GLN A 12 13.56 4.17 5.96
CA GLN A 12 12.96 3.04 6.68
C GLN A 12 11.69 3.44 7.44
N THR A 13 11.69 4.64 8.03
CA THR A 13 10.50 5.15 8.73
C THR A 13 9.36 5.42 7.76
N ILE A 14 9.65 6.00 6.60
CA ILE A 14 8.67 6.28 5.54
C ILE A 14 8.15 4.97 4.95
N GLU A 15 9.01 3.98 4.71
CA GLU A 15 8.62 2.64 4.28
C GLU A 15 7.63 1.99 5.27
N ALA A 16 7.95 2.03 6.55
CA ALA A 16 7.06 1.49 7.58
C ALA A 16 5.70 2.21 7.61
N LEU A 17 5.66 3.52 7.33
CA LEU A 17 4.43 4.30 7.22
C LEU A 17 3.65 3.95 5.96
N ALA A 18 4.34 3.72 4.82
CA ALA A 18 3.73 3.36 3.54
C ALA A 18 2.94 2.05 3.62
N ARG A 19 3.47 1.07 4.35
CA ARG A 19 2.85 -0.25 4.48
C ARG A 19 1.69 -0.30 5.48
N ARG A 20 1.52 0.70 6.34
CA ARG A 20 0.46 0.71 7.36
C ARG A 20 -0.97 0.68 6.80
N PRO A 21 -1.33 1.48 5.77
CA PRO A 21 -2.68 1.47 5.23
C PRO A 21 -3.17 0.08 4.83
N GLN A 22 -2.33 -0.72 4.17
CA GLN A 22 -2.67 -2.08 3.77
C GLN A 22 -2.96 -2.99 4.97
N HIS A 23 -2.17 -2.92 6.02
CA HIS A 23 -2.37 -3.78 7.19
C HIS A 23 -3.71 -3.56 7.88
N TYR A 24 -4.27 -2.36 7.80
CA TYR A 24 -5.54 -2.04 8.44
C TYR A 24 -6.72 -2.13 7.49
N VAL A 25 -6.59 -1.62 6.28
CA VAL A 25 -7.72 -1.46 5.36
C VAL A 25 -7.96 -2.71 4.50
N ALA A 26 -6.90 -3.40 4.06
CA ALA A 26 -7.04 -4.57 3.21
C ALA A 26 -7.86 -5.71 3.85
N PRO A 27 -7.72 -6.06 5.15
CA PRO A 27 -8.60 -7.03 5.80
C PRO A 27 -10.07 -6.61 5.80
N TRP A 28 -10.36 -5.32 6.00
CA TRP A 28 -11.72 -4.79 5.97
C TRP A 28 -12.35 -4.90 4.59
N MET A 29 -11.61 -4.52 3.54
CA MET A 29 -12.05 -4.67 2.15
C MET A 29 -12.34 -6.13 1.82
N SER A 30 -11.42 -7.01 2.15
CA SER A 30 -11.57 -8.42 1.89
C SER A 30 -12.77 -9.03 2.63
N TYR A 31 -12.99 -8.63 3.88
CA TYR A 31 -14.18 -9.04 4.63
C TYR A 31 -15.48 -8.55 3.98
N GLY A 32 -15.50 -7.31 3.54
CA GLY A 32 -16.67 -6.72 2.88
C GLY A 32 -17.03 -7.39 1.56
N LEU A 33 -16.03 -7.79 0.78
CA LEU A 33 -16.20 -8.40 -0.54
C LEU A 33 -16.44 -9.91 -0.46
N PHE A 34 -15.63 -10.61 0.32
CA PHE A 34 -15.55 -12.08 0.31
C PHE A 34 -15.96 -12.72 1.65
N GLY A 35 -16.32 -11.92 2.65
CA GLY A 35 -16.63 -12.38 4.00
C GLY A 35 -15.41 -13.01 4.70
N LEU A 36 -15.70 -13.84 5.70
CA LEU A 36 -14.65 -14.43 6.54
C LEU A 36 -13.68 -15.32 5.74
N ARG A 37 -14.19 -16.02 4.73
CA ARG A 37 -13.36 -16.91 3.89
C ARG A 37 -12.27 -16.18 3.11
N GLY A 38 -12.55 -14.98 2.63
CA GLY A 38 -11.55 -14.16 1.93
C GLY A 38 -10.60 -13.40 2.87
N THR A 39 -11.04 -13.12 4.10
CA THR A 39 -10.24 -12.36 5.07
C THR A 39 -9.22 -13.23 5.81
N MET A 40 -9.56 -14.49 6.09
CA MET A 40 -8.70 -15.41 6.83
C MET A 40 -7.30 -15.58 6.24
N PRO A 41 -7.12 -15.76 4.90
CA PRO A 41 -5.78 -15.85 4.31
C PRO A 41 -4.93 -14.61 4.55
N LEU A 42 -5.52 -13.40 4.51
CA LEU A 42 -4.82 -12.15 4.78
C LEU A 42 -4.37 -12.02 6.23
N LEU A 43 -5.27 -12.36 7.16
CA LEU A 43 -4.97 -12.31 8.59
C LEU A 43 -3.88 -13.33 8.94
N LEU A 44 -4.01 -14.56 8.48
CA LEU A 44 -3.00 -15.60 8.67
C LEU A 44 -1.64 -15.17 8.11
N ARG A 45 -1.61 -14.63 6.88
CA ARG A 45 -0.38 -14.09 6.30
C ARG A 45 0.27 -13.03 7.19
N SER A 46 -0.52 -12.07 7.69
CA SER A 46 0.00 -10.99 8.53
C SER A 46 0.58 -11.50 9.85
N VAL A 47 -0.07 -12.50 10.46
CA VAL A 47 0.40 -13.16 11.68
C VAL A 47 1.69 -13.93 11.41
N TRP A 48 1.75 -14.72 10.33
CA TRP A 48 2.93 -15.48 9.96
C TRP A 48 4.12 -14.63 9.60
N GLN A 49 3.92 -13.55 8.85
CA GLN A 49 4.99 -12.60 8.54
C GLN A 49 5.59 -11.98 9.82
N ARG A 50 4.74 -11.67 10.80
CA ARG A 50 5.22 -11.16 12.09
C ARG A 50 5.92 -12.23 12.93
N ALA A 51 5.34 -13.43 13.00
CA ALA A 51 5.88 -14.52 13.82
C ALA A 51 7.23 -15.04 13.31
N LEU A 52 7.42 -15.06 11.98
CA LEU A 52 8.62 -15.63 11.36
C LEU A 52 9.65 -14.56 11.00
N GLY A 53 9.38 -13.27 11.24
CA GLY A 53 10.27 -12.17 10.88
C GLY A 53 10.56 -12.07 9.39
N LEU A 54 9.74 -12.71 8.56
CA LEU A 54 9.97 -12.79 7.11
C LEU A 54 9.59 -11.46 6.45
N ARG A 55 10.60 -10.71 6.05
CA ARG A 55 10.43 -9.57 5.17
C ARG A 55 10.31 -10.08 3.72
N GLY A 56 9.15 -9.86 3.11
CA GLY A 56 8.96 -9.98 1.66
C GLY A 56 8.93 -11.40 1.06
N SER A 57 9.53 -12.40 1.66
CA SER A 57 9.60 -13.75 1.10
C SER A 57 8.42 -14.61 1.51
N MET A 58 7.68 -15.12 0.53
CA MET A 58 6.59 -16.03 0.72
C MET A 58 7.08 -17.47 0.78
N VAL A 59 7.18 -18.02 1.97
CA VAL A 59 7.03 -19.47 2.14
C VAL A 59 5.57 -19.72 2.51
N CYS A 60 4.74 -19.99 1.54
CA CYS A 60 3.33 -20.31 1.76
C CYS A 60 3.06 -21.76 1.43
N CYS A 61 2.55 -22.48 2.41
CA CYS A 61 2.05 -23.84 2.24
C CYS A 61 0.78 -23.85 1.37
N GLY A 62 0.84 -24.50 0.22
CA GLY A 62 -0.28 -25.02 -0.53
C GLY A 62 -1.43 -24.05 -0.88
N THR A 63 -2.58 -24.23 -0.26
CA THR A 63 -3.82 -23.50 -0.57
C THR A 63 -3.78 -21.99 -0.32
N LEU A 64 -2.93 -21.51 0.60
CA LEU A 64 -2.73 -20.09 0.86
C LEU A 64 -1.93 -19.41 -0.27
N ALA A 65 -1.11 -20.16 -0.98
CA ALA A 65 -0.34 -19.65 -2.11
C ALA A 65 -1.24 -19.27 -3.29
N HIS A 66 -2.39 -19.91 -3.46
CA HIS A 66 -3.31 -19.64 -4.58
C HIS A 66 -4.24 -18.43 -4.30
N ALA A 67 -4.65 -18.22 -3.05
CA ALA A 67 -5.45 -17.07 -2.67
C ALA A 67 -4.59 -15.81 -2.45
N GLY A 68 -3.34 -15.98 -2.08
CA GLY A 68 -2.40 -14.92 -1.78
C GLY A 68 -2.16 -13.92 -2.92
N PRO A 69 -1.90 -14.35 -4.17
CA PRO A 69 -1.65 -13.45 -5.29
C PRO A 69 -2.85 -12.56 -5.62
N THR A 70 -4.05 -13.12 -5.69
CA THR A 70 -5.27 -12.35 -6.02
C THR A 70 -5.58 -11.31 -4.97
N VAL A 71 -5.48 -11.69 -3.70
CA VAL A 71 -5.74 -10.78 -2.58
C VAL A 71 -4.66 -9.71 -2.49
N ARG A 72 -3.41 -10.06 -2.74
CA ARG A 72 -2.30 -9.11 -2.83
C ARG A 72 -2.54 -8.13 -3.97
N TRP A 73 -2.87 -8.61 -5.16
CA TRP A 73 -3.16 -7.76 -6.32
C TRP A 73 -4.30 -6.77 -6.05
N ILE A 74 -5.37 -7.21 -5.39
CA ILE A 74 -6.49 -6.33 -5.01
C ILE A 74 -6.03 -5.28 -3.99
N SER A 75 -5.25 -5.67 -2.97
CA SER A 75 -4.80 -4.73 -1.94
C SER A 75 -3.77 -3.73 -2.47
N ASP A 76 -2.81 -4.21 -3.25
CA ASP A 76 -1.75 -3.40 -3.85
C ASP A 76 -2.35 -2.45 -4.89
N GLY A 77 -3.28 -2.95 -5.72
CA GLY A 77 -4.02 -2.13 -6.67
C GLY A 77 -4.88 -1.05 -6.01
N ALA A 78 -5.56 -1.39 -4.90
CA ALA A 78 -6.34 -0.42 -4.15
C ALA A 78 -5.47 0.65 -3.49
N ALA A 79 -4.32 0.28 -2.93
CA ALA A 79 -3.38 1.21 -2.34
C ALA A 79 -2.77 2.13 -3.40
N THR A 80 -2.38 1.58 -4.55
CA THR A 80 -1.88 2.34 -5.68
C THR A 80 -2.93 3.31 -6.20
N ALA A 81 -4.17 2.85 -6.42
CA ALA A 81 -5.27 3.70 -6.88
C ALA A 81 -5.58 4.82 -5.88
N ALA A 82 -5.60 4.52 -4.58
CA ALA A 82 -5.81 5.53 -3.54
C ALA A 82 -4.67 6.56 -3.49
N SER A 83 -3.43 6.11 -3.69
CA SER A 83 -2.27 6.99 -3.73
C SER A 83 -2.32 7.92 -4.94
N VAL A 84 -2.60 7.37 -6.11
CA VAL A 84 -2.77 8.15 -7.35
C VAL A 84 -3.92 9.15 -7.23
N ALA A 85 -5.03 8.77 -6.58
CA ALA A 85 -6.16 9.66 -6.35
C ALA A 85 -5.81 10.88 -5.47
N LEU A 86 -4.77 10.79 -4.64
CA LEU A 86 -4.26 11.92 -3.84
C LEU A 86 -3.33 12.85 -4.62
N ALA A 87 -2.77 12.42 -5.76
CA ALA A 87 -1.80 13.17 -6.53
C ALA A 87 -2.29 14.60 -6.90
N PRO A 88 -3.54 14.79 -7.37
CA PRO A 88 -4.03 16.15 -7.70
C PRO A 88 -4.10 17.08 -6.49
N LEU A 89 -4.37 16.55 -5.29
CA LEU A 89 -4.39 17.34 -4.05
C LEU A 89 -3.01 17.85 -3.67
N LEU A 90 -1.96 17.24 -4.20
CA LEU A 90 -0.56 17.62 -4.03
C LEU A 90 -0.01 18.38 -5.24
N GLY A 91 -0.87 18.69 -6.23
CA GLY A 91 -0.47 19.39 -7.45
C GLY A 91 0.27 18.52 -8.48
N LEU A 92 0.17 17.19 -8.35
CA LEU A 92 0.81 16.23 -9.24
C LEU A 92 -0.17 15.72 -10.31
N SER A 93 0.37 15.37 -11.48
CA SER A 93 -0.41 14.75 -12.55
C SER A 93 -0.74 13.29 -12.24
N LEU A 94 -2.03 12.92 -12.36
CA LEU A 94 -2.49 11.54 -12.19
C LEU A 94 -1.74 10.56 -13.10
N ALA A 95 -1.61 10.91 -14.37
CA ALA A 95 -1.00 10.03 -15.37
C ALA A 95 0.52 9.84 -15.15
N GLU A 96 1.20 10.88 -14.69
CA GLU A 96 2.63 10.82 -14.37
C GLU A 96 2.87 10.03 -13.09
N THR A 97 2.07 10.28 -12.06
CA THR A 97 2.13 9.53 -10.80
C THR A 97 1.89 8.05 -11.04
N TRP A 98 0.87 7.68 -11.84
CA TRP A 98 0.60 6.29 -12.18
C TRP A 98 1.79 5.64 -12.88
N ARG A 99 2.31 6.28 -13.94
CA ARG A 99 3.47 5.74 -14.68
C ARG A 99 4.71 5.60 -13.80
N SER A 100 4.97 6.56 -12.92
CA SER A 100 6.11 6.51 -12.01
C SER A 100 5.98 5.38 -10.98
N VAL A 101 4.78 5.13 -10.47
CA VAL A 101 4.52 4.01 -9.55
C VAL A 101 4.61 2.66 -10.28
N GLU A 102 4.07 2.57 -11.49
CA GLU A 102 4.09 1.34 -12.29
C GLU A 102 5.51 0.96 -12.73
N SER A 103 6.34 1.96 -13.04
CA SER A 103 7.75 1.73 -13.43
C SER A 103 8.68 1.42 -12.27
N ALA A 104 8.24 1.59 -11.03
CA ALA A 104 9.05 1.31 -9.87
C ALA A 104 9.19 -0.20 -9.64
N HIS A 105 10.43 -0.67 -9.45
CA HIS A 105 10.72 -2.08 -9.17
C HIS A 105 10.48 -2.47 -7.70
N SER A 106 10.03 -1.52 -6.88
CA SER A 106 9.75 -1.68 -5.45
C SER A 106 8.26 -1.97 -5.17
N ASP A 107 7.94 -2.23 -3.90
CA ASP A 107 6.54 -2.36 -3.47
C ASP A 107 5.73 -1.11 -3.87
N PRO A 108 4.57 -1.27 -4.54
CA PRO A 108 3.80 -0.16 -5.11
C PRO A 108 3.43 0.94 -4.12
N GLU A 109 3.21 0.57 -2.85
CA GLU A 109 2.86 1.54 -1.81
C GLU A 109 4.05 2.44 -1.44
N VAL A 110 5.23 1.86 -1.39
CA VAL A 110 6.47 2.59 -1.09
C VAL A 110 6.80 3.50 -2.25
N ALA A 111 6.69 3.00 -3.48
CA ALA A 111 6.87 3.78 -4.69
C ALA A 111 5.89 4.95 -4.75
N ALA A 112 4.61 4.72 -4.44
CA ALA A 112 3.59 5.75 -4.42
C ALA A 112 3.92 6.87 -3.42
N ILE A 113 4.32 6.53 -2.20
CA ILE A 113 4.71 7.55 -1.22
C ILE A 113 5.99 8.29 -1.64
N ALA A 114 6.99 7.61 -2.20
CA ALA A 114 8.20 8.24 -2.70
C ALA A 114 7.88 9.29 -3.79
N VAL A 115 7.02 8.94 -4.74
CA VAL A 115 6.57 9.84 -5.81
C VAL A 115 5.74 11.00 -5.26
N LEU A 116 4.78 10.74 -4.35
CA LEU A 116 3.94 11.77 -3.74
C LEU A 116 4.72 12.74 -2.85
N LEU A 117 5.83 12.31 -2.28
CA LEU A 117 6.74 13.16 -1.53
C LEU A 117 7.70 13.95 -2.42
N ASP A 118 7.89 13.49 -3.66
CA ASP A 118 8.98 13.94 -4.53
C ASP A 118 10.35 13.76 -3.85
N ARG A 119 10.57 12.55 -3.30
CA ARG A 119 11.79 12.19 -2.58
C ARG A 119 12.29 10.82 -3.00
N SER A 120 13.63 10.66 -2.99
CA SER A 120 14.23 9.35 -3.10
C SER A 120 14.25 8.65 -1.74
N LEU A 121 13.96 7.35 -1.74
CA LEU A 121 14.02 6.49 -0.57
C LEU A 121 15.04 5.39 -0.79
N MET A 122 15.79 5.05 0.25
CA MET A 122 16.73 3.93 0.23
C MET A 122 16.08 2.72 0.92
N ILE A 123 15.71 1.71 0.15
CA ILE A 123 15.02 0.50 0.60
C ILE A 123 15.88 -0.72 0.24
N ASP A 124 16.31 -1.47 1.25
CA ASP A 124 17.16 -2.66 1.08
C ASP A 124 18.41 -2.43 0.18
N GLY A 125 18.95 -1.20 0.19
CA GLY A 125 20.12 -0.82 -0.62
C GLY A 125 19.79 -0.31 -2.03
N GLU A 126 18.52 -0.33 -2.43
CA GLU A 126 18.05 0.21 -3.71
C GLU A 126 17.42 1.60 -3.53
N LEU A 127 17.60 2.46 -4.53
CA LEU A 127 16.98 3.78 -4.55
C LEU A 127 15.64 3.73 -5.28
N VAL A 128 14.58 4.02 -4.55
CA VAL A 128 13.24 4.24 -5.10
C VAL A 128 13.09 5.72 -5.41
N ASN A 129 12.63 6.06 -6.62
CA ASN A 129 12.57 7.43 -7.12
C ASN A 129 13.94 8.14 -7.10
N GLY A 130 14.98 7.47 -7.61
CA GLY A 130 16.38 7.87 -7.49
C GLY A 130 16.77 9.22 -8.12
N GLN A 131 15.89 9.83 -8.93
CA GLN A 131 16.11 11.15 -9.52
C GLN A 131 15.72 12.30 -8.57
N ALA A 132 14.94 12.02 -7.53
CA ALA A 132 14.51 13.01 -6.57
C ALA A 132 15.55 13.23 -5.46
N ALA A 133 15.41 14.33 -4.72
CA ALA A 133 16.27 14.63 -3.57
C ALA A 133 16.09 13.56 -2.46
N PRO A 134 17.13 13.26 -1.68
CA PRO A 134 17.04 12.30 -0.59
C PRO A 134 16.05 12.74 0.49
N ALA A 135 15.29 11.79 1.02
CA ALA A 135 14.33 12.05 2.09
C ALA A 135 15.03 12.42 3.40
N GLY A 136 14.49 13.42 4.07
CA GLY A 136 14.95 13.90 5.37
C GLY A 136 13.95 13.66 6.51
N PRO A 137 14.31 14.04 7.75
CA PRO A 137 13.42 13.87 8.91
C PRO A 137 12.11 14.65 8.82
N GLU A 138 12.11 15.80 8.13
CA GLU A 138 10.93 16.62 7.89
C GLU A 138 9.92 15.91 6.98
N ASP A 139 10.40 15.10 6.04
CA ASP A 139 9.57 14.35 5.11
C ASP A 139 8.80 13.23 5.80
N VAL A 140 9.26 12.73 6.94
CA VAL A 140 8.54 11.72 7.75
C VAL A 140 7.17 12.23 8.20
N ARG A 141 7.06 13.51 8.60
CA ARG A 141 5.77 14.09 8.99
C ARG A 141 4.83 14.21 7.79
N ARG A 142 5.38 14.57 6.63
CA ARG A 142 4.63 14.67 5.37
C ARG A 142 4.18 13.29 4.91
N ALA A 143 5.08 12.30 4.95
CA ALA A 143 4.76 10.90 4.66
C ALA A 143 3.63 10.36 5.53
N ARG A 144 3.63 10.67 6.83
CA ARG A 144 2.57 10.27 7.74
C ARG A 144 1.20 10.84 7.34
N ARG A 145 1.14 12.11 6.93
CA ARG A 145 -0.12 12.71 6.44
C ARG A 145 -0.60 12.05 5.16
N ILE A 146 0.30 11.78 4.22
CA ILE A 146 0.00 11.08 2.97
C ILE A 146 -0.50 9.67 3.26
N ALA A 147 0.17 8.91 4.12
CA ALA A 147 -0.25 7.56 4.51
C ALA A 147 -1.65 7.54 5.14
N TRP A 148 -1.98 8.52 5.99
CA TRP A 148 -3.33 8.68 6.52
C TRP A 148 -4.34 9.06 5.45
N GLY A 149 -3.98 9.90 4.49
CA GLY A 149 -4.80 10.22 3.32
C GLY A 149 -5.11 8.98 2.48
N ILE A 150 -4.10 8.16 2.21
CA ILE A 150 -4.25 6.88 1.50
C ILE A 150 -5.20 5.95 2.27
N ALA A 151 -4.97 5.78 3.58
CA ALA A 151 -5.83 4.95 4.42
C ALA A 151 -7.28 5.42 4.43
N ALA A 152 -7.52 6.73 4.54
CA ALA A 152 -8.86 7.31 4.50
C ALA A 152 -9.55 7.10 3.15
N THR A 153 -8.83 7.30 2.04
CA THR A 153 -9.34 7.07 0.68
C THR A 153 -9.69 5.59 0.47
N MET A 154 -8.81 4.68 0.89
CA MET A 154 -9.08 3.25 0.83
C MET A 154 -10.29 2.85 1.67
N ALA A 155 -10.41 3.39 2.89
CA ALA A 155 -11.55 3.11 3.78
C ALA A 155 -12.86 3.63 3.16
N ALA A 156 -12.88 4.85 2.63
CA ALA A 156 -14.05 5.42 1.98
C ALA A 156 -14.47 4.60 0.75
N THR A 157 -13.51 4.24 -0.10
CA THR A 157 -13.74 3.38 -1.28
C THR A 157 -14.29 2.02 -0.86
N SER A 158 -13.75 1.43 0.22
CA SER A 158 -14.22 0.14 0.75
C SER A 158 -15.67 0.21 1.18
N VAL A 159 -16.07 1.26 1.89
CA VAL A 159 -17.46 1.47 2.31
C VAL A 159 -18.39 1.55 1.10
N VAL A 160 -18.01 2.34 0.08
CA VAL A 160 -18.79 2.49 -1.16
C VAL A 160 -18.93 1.14 -1.86
N VAL A 161 -17.83 0.39 -2.05
CA VAL A 161 -17.85 -0.91 -2.72
C VAL A 161 -18.71 -1.92 -1.96
N ILE A 162 -18.57 -2.01 -0.63
CA ILE A 162 -19.36 -2.91 0.21
C ILE A 162 -20.86 -2.56 0.12
N PHE A 163 -21.20 -1.27 0.20
CA PHE A 163 -22.58 -0.82 0.13
C PHE A 163 -23.19 -1.12 -1.24
N THR A 164 -22.48 -0.79 -2.32
CA THR A 164 -22.91 -1.07 -3.69
C THR A 164 -23.10 -2.56 -3.94
N THR A 165 -22.14 -3.38 -3.51
CA THR A 165 -22.23 -4.85 -3.65
C THR A 165 -23.43 -5.41 -2.92
N ARG A 166 -23.71 -4.93 -1.69
CA ARG A 166 -24.89 -5.36 -0.92
C ARG A 166 -26.21 -4.91 -1.57
N LEU A 167 -26.23 -3.70 -2.15
CA LEU A 167 -27.40 -3.17 -2.85
C LEU A 167 -27.68 -4.01 -4.11
N LEU A 168 -26.66 -4.28 -4.93
CA LEU A 168 -26.78 -5.09 -6.15
C LEU A 168 -27.31 -6.49 -5.84
N ARG A 169 -26.80 -7.14 -4.77
CA ARG A 169 -27.30 -8.45 -4.32
C ARG A 169 -28.77 -8.41 -3.89
N ARG A 170 -29.22 -7.30 -3.26
CA ARG A 170 -30.63 -7.15 -2.86
C ARG A 170 -31.56 -6.97 -4.06
N VAL A 171 -31.06 -6.40 -5.15
CA VAL A 171 -31.81 -6.19 -6.42
C VAL A 171 -31.79 -7.45 -7.30
N GLY A 172 -31.10 -8.54 -6.86
CA GLY A 172 -31.06 -9.80 -7.60
C GLY A 172 -30.12 -9.81 -8.80
N LEU A 173 -29.22 -8.85 -8.90
CA LEU A 173 -28.18 -8.86 -9.94
C LEU A 173 -27.08 -9.86 -9.53
N PRO A 174 -26.75 -10.87 -10.38
CA PRO A 174 -25.66 -11.79 -10.13
C PRO A 174 -24.33 -11.03 -10.20
N LEU A 175 -23.51 -11.19 -9.16
CA LEU A 175 -22.12 -10.72 -9.09
C LEU A 175 -21.20 -11.93 -9.11
#